data_7f326cc35cd67d4d817d6a6567f68b7c
#
_entry.id   7f326cc35cd67d4d817d6a6567f68b7c
#
_cell.length_a   1.000
_cell.length_b   1.000
_cell.length_c   1.000
_cell.angle_alpha   90.00
_cell.angle_beta   90.00
_cell.angle_gamma   90.00
#
_symmetry.space_group_name_H-M   'P 1'
#
loop_
_entity.id
_entity.type
_entity.pdbx_description
1 polymer ?
#
loop_
_entity_poly.entity_id
_entity_poly.type
_entity_poly.pdbx_seq_one_letter_code
_entity_poly.pdbx_strand_id
1 'polypeptide(L)'
;MKTYKIITCVFLFTSMFTQACQKDDETQGNPTPVPPEEEVPSSEFNYIYNQGTDGFELYRIPAIVKSKSNTLLAFAEARKARSNGDSGDIDLVVKRSSDNGKTWSKQITIWNDGQNTCGNPVPIVDDRGRIHLLMTWNLCDEQVMLMAV
;
A
#
# COMPACT_ATOMS: atom_id res chain seq x y z
N MET A 1 -63.85 -6.33 -8.90
CA MET A 1 -63.41 -7.49 -8.11
C MET A 1 -62.39 -8.24 -8.96
N LYS A 2 -61.10 -8.16 -8.63
CA LYS A 2 -60.02 -8.90 -9.31
C LYS A 2 -59.58 -10.03 -8.39
N THR A 3 -59.83 -11.27 -8.79
CA THR A 3 -59.45 -12.50 -8.09
C THR A 3 -58.00 -12.83 -8.37
N TYR A 4 -57.16 -12.87 -7.32
CA TYR A 4 -55.79 -13.35 -7.41
C TYR A 4 -55.75 -14.85 -7.11
N LYS A 5 -55.24 -15.62 -8.07
CA LYS A 5 -54.93 -17.06 -7.87
C LYS A 5 -53.60 -17.19 -7.15
N ILE A 6 -53.61 -17.78 -5.98
CA ILE A 6 -52.43 -18.17 -5.24
C ILE A 6 -51.91 -19.47 -5.85
N ILE A 7 -50.71 -19.46 -6.39
CA ILE A 7 -50.00 -20.66 -6.86
C ILE A 7 -49.11 -21.11 -5.71
N THR A 8 -49.49 -22.23 -5.12
CA THR A 8 -48.71 -22.91 -4.09
C THR A 8 -47.59 -23.69 -4.78
N CYS A 9 -46.35 -23.22 -4.66
CA CYS A 9 -45.19 -23.98 -5.07
C CYS A 9 -44.80 -24.97 -3.94
N VAL A 10 -45.02 -26.23 -4.22
CA VAL A 10 -44.50 -27.33 -3.37
C VAL A 10 -43.05 -27.55 -3.72
N PHE A 11 -42.14 -27.19 -2.80
CA PHE A 11 -40.71 -27.53 -2.91
C PHE A 11 -40.49 -28.96 -2.45
N LEU A 12 -40.21 -29.83 -3.39
CA LEU A 12 -39.65 -31.17 -3.10
C LEU A 12 -38.17 -30.96 -2.63
N PHE A 13 -37.92 -31.26 -1.37
CA PHE A 13 -36.58 -31.38 -0.81
C PHE A 13 -35.95 -32.68 -1.31
N THR A 14 -35.10 -32.59 -2.35
CA THR A 14 -34.19 -33.69 -2.70
C THR A 14 -32.96 -33.62 -1.79
N SER A 15 -32.86 -34.60 -0.92
CA SER A 15 -31.71 -34.89 -0.08
C SER A 15 -30.46 -35.09 -0.96
N MET A 16 -29.53 -34.11 -0.94
CA MET A 16 -28.19 -34.29 -1.51
C MET A 16 -27.29 -34.94 -0.47
N PHE A 17 -26.82 -36.12 -0.78
CA PHE A 17 -25.77 -36.84 -0.07
C PHE A 17 -24.53 -35.96 0.02
N THR A 18 -24.10 -35.65 1.24
CA THR A 18 -22.77 -35.11 1.50
C THR A 18 -21.76 -36.23 1.38
N GLN A 19 -21.00 -36.21 0.29
CA GLN A 19 -19.82 -37.04 0.15
C GLN A 19 -18.75 -36.45 1.09
N ALA A 20 -18.50 -37.14 2.18
CA ALA A 20 -17.39 -36.85 3.07
C ALA A 20 -16.08 -37.08 2.30
N CYS A 21 -15.27 -36.06 2.16
CA CYS A 21 -13.89 -36.21 1.73
C CYS A 21 -13.17 -37.08 2.77
N GLN A 22 -12.75 -38.25 2.36
CA GLN A 22 -11.81 -39.08 3.12
C GLN A 22 -10.48 -38.32 3.15
N LYS A 23 -10.03 -37.95 4.35
CA LYS A 23 -8.65 -37.55 4.60
C LYS A 23 -7.79 -38.79 4.39
N ASP A 24 -6.96 -38.76 3.37
CA ASP A 24 -5.84 -39.67 3.23
C ASP A 24 -4.91 -39.43 4.43
N ASP A 25 -4.59 -40.52 5.10
CA ASP A 25 -3.69 -40.60 6.24
C ASP A 25 -2.25 -40.38 5.75
N GLU A 26 -1.86 -39.09 5.67
CA GLU A 26 -0.48 -38.72 5.39
C GLU A 26 0.37 -39.07 6.61
N THR A 27 1.23 -40.03 6.41
CA THR A 27 2.35 -40.42 7.25
C THR A 27 2.98 -39.19 7.88
N GLN A 28 2.93 -39.11 9.22
CA GLN A 28 3.62 -38.07 10.02
C GLN A 28 5.12 -38.14 9.75
N GLY A 29 5.58 -37.40 8.75
CA GLY A 29 6.96 -36.96 8.66
C GLY A 29 7.22 -36.02 9.82
N ASN A 30 8.17 -36.40 10.68
CA ASN A 30 8.64 -35.58 11.78
C ASN A 30 8.99 -34.17 11.23
N PRO A 31 8.37 -33.07 11.69
CA PRO A 31 8.69 -31.76 11.17
C PRO A 31 10.16 -31.46 11.43
N THR A 32 10.89 -31.20 10.36
CA THR A 32 12.28 -30.70 10.45
C THR A 32 12.25 -29.48 11.36
N PRO A 33 13.11 -29.37 12.38
CA PRO A 33 13.15 -28.19 13.24
C PRO A 33 13.39 -26.96 12.35
N VAL A 34 12.44 -26.05 12.29
CA VAL A 34 12.61 -24.73 11.69
C VAL A 34 13.68 -24.05 12.57
N PRO A 35 14.78 -23.54 11.98
CA PRO A 35 15.73 -22.76 12.76
C PRO A 35 14.98 -21.64 13.50
N PRO A 36 15.31 -21.33 14.73
CA PRO A 36 14.68 -20.22 15.44
C PRO A 36 14.83 -18.97 14.57
N GLU A 37 13.70 -18.36 14.24
CA GLU A 37 13.65 -17.06 13.59
C GLU A 37 14.40 -16.09 14.51
N GLU A 38 15.55 -15.56 14.04
CA GLU A 38 16.28 -14.56 14.79
C GLU A 38 15.34 -13.36 14.99
N GLU A 39 14.85 -13.16 16.19
CA GLU A 39 14.10 -11.98 16.56
C GLU A 39 15.01 -10.76 16.39
N VAL A 40 14.85 -10.05 15.25
CA VAL A 40 15.54 -8.77 15.02
C VAL A 40 15.02 -7.79 16.08
N PRO A 41 15.87 -7.23 16.96
CA PRO A 41 15.42 -6.33 18.00
C PRO A 41 14.66 -5.15 17.38
N SER A 42 13.46 -4.87 17.87
CA SER A 42 12.59 -3.78 17.36
C SER A 42 13.25 -2.38 17.46
N SER A 43 14.36 -2.27 18.19
CA SER A 43 15.15 -1.04 18.35
C SER A 43 16.05 -0.72 17.15
N GLU A 44 16.20 -1.60 16.15
CA GLU A 44 17.05 -1.38 14.98
C GLU A 44 16.32 -0.72 13.79
N PHE A 45 14.98 -0.62 13.84
CA PHE A 45 14.22 -0.01 12.78
C PHE A 45 14.14 1.51 12.92
N ASN A 46 14.66 2.23 11.93
CA ASN A 46 14.50 3.67 11.82
C ASN A 46 13.37 4.00 10.86
N TYR A 47 12.22 4.39 11.39
CA TYR A 47 11.07 4.76 10.57
C TYR A 47 11.29 6.15 9.94
N ILE A 48 11.29 6.19 8.61
CA ILE A 48 11.43 7.45 7.84
C ILE A 48 10.16 8.32 7.97
N TYR A 49 9.01 7.67 7.94
CA TYR A 49 7.70 8.28 8.05
C TYR A 49 6.89 7.61 9.17
N ASN A 50 6.35 8.41 10.07
CA ASN A 50 5.50 7.94 11.16
C ASN A 50 4.06 8.39 10.94
N GLN A 51 3.11 7.50 11.14
CA GLN A 51 1.68 7.83 11.09
C GLN A 51 1.34 8.93 12.10
N GLY A 52 0.41 9.81 11.74
CA GLY A 52 -0.05 10.90 12.61
C GLY A 52 0.98 12.04 12.79
N THR A 53 2.03 12.10 11.96
CA THR A 53 3.02 13.18 12.00
C THR A 53 2.94 14.08 10.77
N ASP A 54 3.55 15.27 10.87
CA ASP A 54 3.68 16.25 9.77
C ASP A 54 2.32 16.65 9.14
N GLY A 55 1.18 16.47 9.87
CA GLY A 55 -0.17 16.82 9.40
C GLY A 55 -0.84 15.73 8.55
N PHE A 56 -0.30 14.51 8.55
CA PHE A 56 -0.84 13.38 7.78
C PHE A 56 -1.14 12.19 8.68
N GLU A 57 -2.26 11.53 8.41
CA GLU A 57 -2.73 10.37 9.17
C GLU A 57 -1.99 9.08 8.80
N LEU A 58 -1.55 8.97 7.53
CA LEU A 58 -0.98 7.73 7.01
C LEU A 58 0.05 8.02 5.92
N TYR A 59 1.09 7.19 5.85
CA TYR A 59 2.07 7.16 4.75
C TYR A 59 2.04 5.79 4.07
N ARG A 60 2.05 5.78 2.72
CA ARG A 60 2.05 4.55 1.92
C ARG A 60 2.91 4.68 0.67
N ILE A 61 3.06 3.57 -0.04
CA ILE A 61 3.73 3.48 -1.34
C ILE A 61 5.11 4.12 -1.31
N PRO A 62 6.03 3.64 -0.46
CA PRO A 62 7.37 4.22 -0.37
C PRO A 62 8.21 3.86 -1.59
N ALA A 63 9.04 4.82 -2.02
CA ALA A 63 10.09 4.60 -3.02
C ALA A 63 11.38 5.29 -2.58
N ILE A 64 12.51 4.64 -2.74
CA ILE A 64 13.82 5.19 -2.37
C ILE A 64 14.75 5.15 -3.56
N VAL A 65 15.45 6.27 -3.82
CA VAL A 65 16.57 6.33 -4.76
C VAL A 65 17.79 6.95 -4.12
N LYS A 66 18.95 6.62 -4.65
CA LYS A 66 20.22 7.23 -4.29
C LYS A 66 20.71 8.12 -5.42
N SER A 67 20.93 9.39 -5.11
CA SER A 67 21.51 10.35 -6.07
C SER A 67 22.99 10.05 -6.34
N LYS A 68 23.54 10.62 -7.42
CA LYS A 68 24.99 10.52 -7.70
C LYS A 68 25.87 11.19 -6.65
N SER A 69 25.32 12.11 -5.87
CA SER A 69 25.99 12.74 -4.73
C SER A 69 25.85 11.95 -3.42
N ASN A 70 25.45 10.67 -3.49
CA ASN A 70 25.24 9.77 -2.35
C ASN A 70 24.13 10.19 -1.37
N THR A 71 23.24 11.11 -1.76
CA THR A 71 22.05 11.46 -0.98
C THR A 71 20.96 10.44 -1.25
N LEU A 72 20.37 9.88 -0.20
CA LEU A 72 19.14 9.08 -0.28
C LEU A 72 17.93 10.02 -0.32
N LEU A 73 16.98 9.69 -1.19
CA LEU A 73 15.68 10.36 -1.27
C LEU A 73 14.61 9.30 -1.06
N ALA A 74 13.84 9.47 0.00
CA ALA A 74 12.69 8.61 0.32
C ALA A 74 11.42 9.36 -0.02
N PHE A 75 10.66 8.83 -0.98
CA PHE A 75 9.38 9.35 -1.41
C PHE A 75 8.27 8.56 -0.75
N ALA A 76 7.11 9.18 -0.52
CA ALA A 76 5.92 8.50 -0.06
C ALA A 76 4.65 9.27 -0.44
N GLU A 77 3.54 8.56 -0.49
CA GLU A 77 2.21 9.17 -0.39
C GLU A 77 1.95 9.58 1.05
N ALA A 78 1.58 10.82 1.26
CA ALA A 78 1.15 11.37 2.55
C ALA A 78 -0.36 11.62 2.50
N ARG A 79 -1.13 10.87 3.27
CA ARG A 79 -2.60 10.83 3.23
C ARG A 79 -3.18 11.61 4.41
N LYS A 80 -4.04 12.59 4.15
CA LYS A 80 -4.68 13.41 5.19
C LYS A 80 -5.82 12.71 5.91
N ALA A 81 -6.43 11.72 5.27
CA ALA A 81 -7.41 10.87 5.92
C ALA A 81 -6.90 9.44 6.03
N ARG A 82 -7.34 8.72 7.05
CA ARG A 82 -7.08 7.29 7.20
C ARG A 82 -7.94 6.48 6.22
N SER A 83 -8.01 6.94 4.97
CA SER A 83 -8.71 6.26 3.90
C SER A 83 -7.94 5.01 3.50
N ASN A 84 -8.63 3.89 3.39
CA ASN A 84 -8.08 2.65 2.86
C ASN A 84 -8.09 2.62 1.33
N GLY A 85 -8.65 3.64 0.67
CA GLY A 85 -8.73 3.76 -0.78
C GLY A 85 -7.44 4.34 -1.38
N ASP A 86 -7.29 4.15 -2.67
CA ASP A 86 -6.17 4.71 -3.46
C ASP A 86 -6.55 6.06 -4.10
N SER A 87 -7.58 6.72 -3.58
CA SER A 87 -8.04 8.05 -3.99
C SER A 87 -8.34 8.91 -2.77
N GLY A 88 -8.35 10.23 -2.96
CA GLY A 88 -8.63 11.23 -1.94
C GLY A 88 -7.48 12.24 -1.78
N ASP A 89 -7.51 13.00 -0.69
CA ASP A 89 -6.48 14.02 -0.36
C ASP A 89 -5.14 13.34 -0.02
N ILE A 90 -4.33 13.14 -1.07
CA ILE A 90 -3.03 12.46 -0.99
C ILE A 90 -1.98 13.36 -1.62
N ASP A 91 -1.01 13.76 -0.82
CA ASP A 91 0.15 14.53 -1.24
C ASP A 91 1.34 13.63 -1.55
N LEU A 92 2.20 14.04 -2.47
CA LEU A 92 3.48 13.39 -2.72
C LEU A 92 4.58 14.12 -1.96
N VAL A 93 5.31 13.39 -1.13
CA VAL A 93 6.33 13.96 -0.23
C VAL A 93 7.67 13.26 -0.38
N VAL A 94 8.74 13.95 0.06
CA VAL A 94 10.10 13.39 0.12
C VAL A 94 10.82 13.80 1.39
N LYS A 95 11.65 12.90 1.94
CA LYS A 95 12.69 13.19 2.93
C LYS A 95 14.05 12.82 2.35
N ARG A 96 15.11 13.50 2.79
CA ARG A 96 16.48 13.31 2.30
C ARG A 96 17.41 12.90 3.42
N SER A 97 18.37 12.02 3.11
CA SER A 97 19.44 11.64 4.02
C SER A 97 20.79 11.77 3.31
N SER A 98 21.76 12.44 3.95
CA SER A 98 23.14 12.56 3.49
C SER A 98 24.11 11.66 4.26
N ASP A 99 23.65 10.90 5.23
CA ASP A 99 24.42 10.08 6.14
C ASP A 99 24.09 8.58 6.04
N ASN A 100 23.65 8.18 4.83
CA ASN A 100 23.30 6.80 4.48
C ASN A 100 22.11 6.25 5.30
N GLY A 101 21.10 7.10 5.55
CA GLY A 101 19.83 6.70 6.18
C GLY A 101 19.83 6.79 7.71
N LYS A 102 20.92 7.25 8.34
CA LYS A 102 20.97 7.40 9.81
C LYS A 102 20.06 8.52 10.30
N THR A 103 20.04 9.64 9.59
CA THR A 103 19.13 10.77 9.86
C THR A 103 18.42 11.25 8.59
N TRP A 104 17.27 11.84 8.76
CA TRP A 104 16.43 12.30 7.66
C TRP A 104 16.04 13.76 7.84
N SER A 105 15.96 14.49 6.74
CA SER A 105 15.51 15.89 6.72
C SER A 105 14.04 16.00 7.17
N LYS A 106 13.61 17.24 7.42
CA LYS A 106 12.17 17.54 7.44
C LYS A 106 11.54 17.14 6.12
N GLN A 107 10.26 16.79 6.18
CA GLN A 107 9.44 16.45 5.02
C GLN A 107 9.32 17.65 4.08
N ILE A 108 9.39 17.38 2.79
CA ILE A 108 9.16 18.33 1.71
C ILE A 108 7.98 17.82 0.90
N THR A 109 6.94 18.61 0.74
CA THR A 109 5.85 18.32 -0.20
C THR A 109 6.34 18.63 -1.61
N ILE A 110 6.29 17.63 -2.50
CA ILE A 110 6.67 17.76 -3.91
C ILE A 110 5.46 18.22 -4.72
N TRP A 111 4.32 17.61 -4.47
CA TRP A 111 3.09 17.89 -5.16
C TRP A 111 1.90 17.78 -4.21
N ASN A 112 1.05 18.78 -4.25
CA ASN A 112 -0.24 18.84 -3.57
C ASN A 112 -1.25 19.43 -4.54
N ASP A 113 -2.42 18.85 -4.66
CA ASP A 113 -3.51 19.35 -5.50
C ASP A 113 -4.86 19.29 -4.76
N GLY A 114 -4.88 19.89 -3.58
CA GLY A 114 -6.07 19.99 -2.74
C GLY A 114 -6.58 18.61 -2.31
N GLN A 115 -7.79 18.28 -2.72
CA GLN A 115 -8.42 16.99 -2.39
C GLN A 115 -8.09 15.86 -3.39
N ASN A 116 -7.33 16.17 -4.44
CA ASN A 116 -6.96 15.21 -5.46
C ASN A 116 -5.84 14.28 -5.00
N THR A 117 -5.67 13.18 -5.72
CA THR A 117 -4.65 12.19 -5.40
C THR A 117 -3.38 12.46 -6.19
N CYS A 118 -2.27 12.58 -5.46
CA CYS A 118 -0.91 12.64 -5.99
C CYS A 118 -0.11 11.47 -5.42
N GLY A 119 0.07 10.40 -6.20
CA GLY A 119 0.55 9.13 -5.64
C GLY A 119 1.46 8.31 -6.52
N ASN A 120 1.78 7.12 -6.06
CA ASN A 120 2.59 6.12 -6.74
C ASN A 120 3.93 6.68 -7.27
N PRO A 121 4.81 7.19 -6.41
CA PRO A 121 6.08 7.77 -6.83
C PRO A 121 6.99 6.74 -7.48
N VAL A 122 7.50 7.05 -8.70
CA VAL A 122 8.50 6.25 -9.42
C VAL A 122 9.69 7.16 -9.73
N PRO A 123 10.64 7.32 -8.79
CA PRO A 123 11.83 8.13 -9.02
C PRO A 123 12.88 7.38 -9.84
N ILE A 124 13.51 8.07 -10.79
CA ILE A 124 14.58 7.56 -11.65
C ILE A 124 15.74 8.54 -11.65
N VAL A 125 16.96 8.06 -11.47
CA VAL A 125 18.18 8.87 -11.54
C VAL A 125 18.87 8.62 -12.88
N ASP A 126 19.00 9.65 -13.71
CA ASP A 126 19.64 9.53 -15.01
C ASP A 126 21.19 9.58 -14.94
N ASP A 127 21.84 9.36 -16.07
CA ASP A 127 23.29 9.38 -16.17
C ASP A 127 23.93 10.73 -15.87
N ARG A 128 23.17 11.81 -15.94
CA ARG A 128 23.61 13.16 -15.59
C ARG A 128 23.35 13.50 -14.13
N GLY A 129 22.75 12.59 -13.35
CA GLY A 129 22.42 12.78 -11.95
C GLY A 129 21.12 13.56 -11.70
N ARG A 130 20.30 13.78 -12.75
CA ARG A 130 18.98 14.37 -12.59
C ARG A 130 18.02 13.31 -12.05
N ILE A 131 17.10 13.74 -11.24
CA ILE A 131 16.06 12.88 -10.69
C ILE A 131 14.77 13.19 -11.45
N HIS A 132 14.29 12.22 -12.19
CA HIS A 132 12.99 12.25 -12.85
C HIS A 132 12.00 11.53 -11.95
N LEU A 133 10.82 12.11 -11.76
CA LEU A 133 9.77 11.51 -10.95
C LEU A 133 8.53 11.32 -11.81
N LEU A 134 8.11 10.06 -11.98
CA LEU A 134 6.79 9.75 -12.51
C LEU A 134 5.87 9.53 -11.32
N MET A 135 4.62 9.93 -11.45
CA MET A 135 3.60 9.77 -10.42
C MET A 135 2.25 9.56 -11.07
N THR A 136 1.30 9.03 -10.34
CA THR A 136 -0.11 9.05 -10.74
C THR A 136 -0.79 10.28 -10.18
N TRP A 137 -1.73 10.81 -10.95
CA TRP A 137 -2.64 11.84 -10.51
C TRP A 137 -4.06 11.47 -10.91
N ASN A 138 -5.03 11.73 -10.03
CA ASN A 138 -6.44 11.59 -10.34
C ASN A 138 -7.28 12.55 -9.48
N LEU A 139 -8.43 12.90 -9.99
CA LEU A 139 -9.46 13.56 -9.20
C LEU A 139 -9.89 12.64 -8.06
N CYS A 140 -10.33 13.23 -6.95
CA CYS A 140 -10.67 12.48 -5.73
C CYS A 140 -11.71 11.37 -5.93
N ASP A 141 -12.48 11.45 -7.01
CA ASP A 141 -13.59 10.56 -7.37
C ASP A 141 -13.49 9.94 -8.78
N GLU A 142 -12.37 10.12 -9.50
CA GLU A 142 -12.20 9.67 -10.88
C GLU A 142 -11.02 8.68 -11.07
N GLN A 143 -10.85 8.23 -12.32
CA GLN A 143 -9.82 7.26 -12.68
C GLN A 143 -8.40 7.86 -12.72
N VAL A 144 -7.43 7.01 -12.41
CA VAL A 144 -6.01 7.36 -12.32
C VAL A 144 -5.42 7.76 -13.68
N MET A 145 -4.68 8.87 -13.71
CA MET A 145 -3.83 9.30 -14.84
C MET A 145 -2.36 9.26 -14.46
N LEU A 146 -1.48 8.92 -15.42
CA LEU A 146 -0.02 8.93 -15.22
C LEU A 146 0.55 10.29 -15.63
N MET A 147 1.34 10.90 -14.75
CA MET A 147 2.04 12.15 -14.98
C MET A 147 3.55 12.02 -14.79
N ALA A 148 4.33 12.82 -15.50
CA ALA A 148 5.77 12.99 -15.32
C ALA A 148 6.06 14.41 -14.83
N VAL A 149 6.92 14.53 -13.83
CA VAL A 149 7.35 15.79 -13.20
C VAL A 149 8.86 15.90 -13.20
#